data_38ee83b38fe0063b78976f502b9b4726
#
_entry.id   38ee83b38fe0063b78976f502b9b4726
#
_cell.length_a   1.000
_cell.length_b   1.000
_cell.length_c   1.000
_cell.angle_alpha   90.00
_cell.angle_beta   90.00
_cell.angle_gamma   90.00
#
_symmetry.space_group_name_H-M   'P 1'
#
loop_
_entity.id
_entity.type
_entity.pdbx_description
1 polymer ?
#
loop_
_entity_poly.entity_id
_entity_poly.type
_entity_poly.pdbx_seq_one_letter_code
_entity_poly.pdbx_strand_id
1 'polypeptide(L)'
;NASLIKGIYMIGASAALMQCLLAVMMAGMNAILGLAQVDPAILIGSFGIYYKIQQIALFSAFGLSNTIISILSFNYGMKDRKRIDECIKFGIVDTIIVSLMITLLFELLAHPLSQLFGLSGSTQEMIDICSTALHIASLGFVFMGISVAIQGVLQSIGYAIRPLIIALLRL
;
A
#
# COMPACT_ATOMS: atom_id res chain seq x y z
N ASN A 1 -23.48 -22.46 -9.21
CA ASN A 1 -24.00 -22.24 -7.86
C ASN A 1 -24.09 -20.72 -7.60
N ALA A 2 -25.31 -20.15 -7.61
CA ALA A 2 -25.52 -18.71 -7.51
C ALA A 2 -24.92 -18.09 -6.22
N SER A 3 -24.90 -18.84 -5.10
CA SER A 3 -24.31 -18.41 -3.83
C SER A 3 -22.80 -18.24 -3.90
N LEU A 4 -22.10 -19.10 -4.63
CA LEU A 4 -20.66 -19.00 -4.85
C LEU A 4 -20.33 -17.77 -5.71
N ILE A 5 -21.09 -17.55 -6.78
CA ILE A 5 -20.93 -16.39 -7.66
C ILE A 5 -21.13 -15.09 -6.86
N LYS A 6 -22.20 -15.02 -6.04
CA LYS A 6 -22.46 -13.87 -5.16
C LYS A 6 -21.30 -13.60 -4.20
N GLY A 7 -20.71 -14.64 -3.59
CA GLY A 7 -19.56 -14.52 -2.71
C GLY A 7 -18.33 -13.96 -3.43
N ILE A 8 -18.02 -14.46 -4.63
CA ILE A 8 -16.90 -13.98 -5.45
C ILE A 8 -17.08 -12.50 -5.80
N TYR A 9 -18.27 -12.10 -6.27
CA TYR A 9 -18.53 -10.71 -6.61
C TYR A 9 -18.48 -9.78 -5.39
N MET A 10 -18.94 -10.21 -4.23
CA MET A 10 -18.93 -9.39 -3.02
C MET A 10 -17.49 -9.11 -2.53
N ILE A 11 -16.61 -10.12 -2.53
CA ILE A 11 -15.20 -9.96 -2.15
C ILE A 11 -14.46 -9.17 -3.23
N GLY A 12 -14.70 -9.47 -4.51
CA GLY A 12 -14.07 -8.78 -5.64
C GLY A 12 -14.46 -7.30 -5.71
N ALA A 13 -15.72 -6.97 -5.49
CA ALA A 13 -16.19 -5.58 -5.45
C ALA A 13 -15.53 -4.80 -4.29
N SER A 14 -15.40 -5.42 -3.11
CA SER A 14 -14.69 -4.82 -1.98
C SER A 14 -13.23 -4.55 -2.32
N ALA A 15 -12.54 -5.50 -2.95
CA ALA A 15 -11.15 -5.33 -3.39
C ALA A 15 -11.02 -4.23 -4.45
N ALA A 16 -11.94 -4.16 -5.41
CA ALA A 16 -11.97 -3.09 -6.42
C ALA A 16 -12.20 -1.72 -5.78
N LEU A 17 -13.12 -1.61 -4.85
CA LEU A 17 -13.35 -0.36 -4.10
C LEU A 17 -12.11 0.09 -3.33
N MET A 18 -11.37 -0.82 -2.69
CA MET A 18 -10.11 -0.48 -2.01
C MET A 18 -9.06 0.09 -2.98
N GLN A 19 -9.00 -0.39 -4.21
CA GLN A 19 -8.11 0.18 -5.24
C GLN A 19 -8.60 1.54 -5.74
N CYS A 20 -9.92 1.73 -5.89
CA CYS A 20 -10.49 3.02 -6.25
C CYS A 20 -10.20 4.11 -5.19
N LEU A 21 -10.17 3.75 -3.90
CA LEU A 21 -9.81 4.68 -2.83
C LEU A 21 -8.41 5.27 -3.00
N LEU A 22 -7.43 4.50 -3.49
CA LEU A 22 -6.09 5.02 -3.77
C LEU A 22 -6.12 6.08 -4.89
N ALA A 23 -6.95 5.89 -5.91
CA ALA A 23 -7.10 6.87 -6.98
C ALA A 23 -7.78 8.16 -6.47
N VAL A 24 -8.79 8.03 -5.60
CA VAL A 24 -9.47 9.17 -4.96
C VAL A 24 -8.49 9.94 -4.07
N MET A 25 -7.67 9.25 -3.27
CA MET A 25 -6.62 9.88 -2.46
C MET A 25 -5.64 10.66 -3.34
N MET A 26 -5.19 10.08 -4.44
CA MET A 26 -4.28 10.74 -5.39
C MET A 26 -4.88 12.01 -5.97
N ALA A 27 -6.14 11.94 -6.42
CA ALA A 27 -6.86 13.10 -6.95
C ALA A 27 -7.07 14.18 -5.88
N GLY A 28 -7.43 13.78 -4.67
CA GLY A 28 -7.61 14.69 -3.53
C GLY A 28 -6.31 15.40 -3.15
N MET A 29 -5.20 14.67 -3.07
CA MET A 29 -3.89 15.24 -2.77
C MET A 29 -3.47 16.27 -3.85
N ASN A 30 -3.62 15.94 -5.14
CA ASN A 30 -3.34 16.86 -6.23
C ASN A 30 -4.20 18.13 -6.16
N ALA A 31 -5.48 17.99 -5.79
CA ALA A 31 -6.36 19.14 -5.62
C ALA A 31 -5.91 20.04 -4.45
N ILE A 32 -5.52 19.47 -3.32
CA ILE A 32 -5.00 20.20 -2.16
C ILE A 32 -3.68 20.92 -2.51
N LEU A 33 -2.75 20.23 -3.16
CA LEU A 33 -1.47 20.80 -3.59
C LEU A 33 -1.67 21.92 -4.63
N GLY A 34 -2.69 21.82 -5.47
CA GLY A 34 -3.07 22.87 -6.43
C GLY A 34 -3.62 24.15 -5.79
N LEU A 35 -4.04 24.10 -4.53
CA LEU A 35 -4.52 25.25 -3.74
C LEU A 35 -3.42 25.88 -2.88
N ALA A 36 -2.22 25.32 -2.86
CA ALA A 36 -1.11 25.80 -2.04
C ALA A 36 -0.62 27.18 -2.52
N GLN A 37 -0.09 27.97 -1.60
CA GLN A 37 0.48 29.30 -1.90
C GLN A 37 1.88 29.25 -2.55
N VAL A 38 2.50 28.08 -2.58
CA VAL A 38 3.75 27.78 -3.30
C VAL A 38 3.40 27.36 -4.73
N ASP A 39 4.35 27.45 -5.66
CA ASP A 39 4.12 27.05 -7.06
C ASP A 39 3.48 25.65 -7.15
N PRO A 40 2.21 25.54 -7.57
CA PRO A 40 1.51 24.26 -7.63
C PRO A 40 2.18 23.25 -8.55
N ALA A 41 2.86 23.69 -9.60
CA ALA A 41 3.54 22.81 -10.53
C ALA A 41 4.71 22.07 -9.87
N ILE A 42 5.46 22.77 -9.00
CA ILE A 42 6.57 22.18 -8.24
C ILE A 42 6.04 21.14 -7.25
N LEU A 43 5.00 21.48 -6.50
CA LEU A 43 4.43 20.57 -5.48
C LEU A 43 3.79 19.33 -6.09
N ILE A 44 2.98 19.48 -7.14
CA ILE A 44 2.35 18.37 -7.85
C ILE A 44 3.41 17.49 -8.53
N GLY A 45 4.45 18.09 -9.11
CA GLY A 45 5.58 17.38 -9.69
C GLY A 45 6.35 16.54 -8.65
N SER A 46 6.70 17.16 -7.51
CA SER A 46 7.36 16.48 -6.39
C SER A 46 6.53 15.32 -5.84
N PHE A 47 5.23 15.52 -5.68
CA PHE A 47 4.30 14.47 -5.25
C PHE A 47 4.21 13.34 -6.29
N GLY A 48 4.24 13.66 -7.58
CA GLY A 48 4.27 12.68 -8.66
C GLY A 48 5.52 11.78 -8.60
N ILE A 49 6.70 12.34 -8.31
CA ILE A 49 7.95 11.58 -8.12
C ILE A 49 7.84 10.71 -6.88
N TYR A 50 7.46 11.30 -5.74
CA TYR A 50 7.23 10.59 -4.49
C TYR A 50 6.27 9.40 -4.65
N TYR A 51 5.15 9.60 -5.33
CA TYR A 51 4.15 8.56 -5.54
C TYR A 51 4.67 7.38 -6.36
N LYS A 52 5.49 7.63 -7.38
CA LYS A 52 6.14 6.56 -8.16
C LYS A 52 7.05 5.69 -7.28
N ILE A 53 7.82 6.32 -6.39
CA ILE A 53 8.70 5.62 -5.46
C ILE A 53 7.89 4.85 -4.41
N GLN A 54 6.85 5.47 -3.86
CA GLN A 54 5.95 4.83 -2.90
C GLN A 54 5.26 3.57 -3.47
N GLN A 55 4.99 3.53 -4.77
CA GLN A 55 4.41 2.34 -5.42
C GLN A 55 5.29 1.09 -5.27
N ILE A 56 6.61 1.24 -5.15
CA ILE A 56 7.51 0.11 -4.90
C ILE A 56 7.18 -0.55 -3.55
N ALA A 57 7.01 0.25 -2.50
CA ALA A 57 6.61 -0.22 -1.18
C ALA A 57 5.20 -0.84 -1.20
N LEU A 58 4.24 -0.19 -1.86
CA LEU A 58 2.87 -0.69 -1.99
C LEU A 58 2.80 -2.03 -2.72
N PHE A 59 3.48 -2.18 -3.85
CA PHE A 59 3.47 -3.43 -4.61
C PHE A 59 4.11 -4.58 -3.84
N SER A 60 5.16 -4.32 -3.07
CA SER A 60 5.76 -5.31 -2.19
C SER A 60 4.78 -5.77 -1.10
N ALA A 61 4.08 -4.84 -0.45
CA ALA A 61 3.07 -5.15 0.56
C ALA A 61 1.88 -5.92 -0.03
N PHE A 62 1.39 -5.53 -1.21
CA PHE A 62 0.32 -6.24 -1.91
C PHE A 62 0.75 -7.64 -2.37
N GLY A 63 2.00 -7.81 -2.82
CA GLY A 63 2.56 -9.12 -3.17
C GLY A 63 2.53 -10.09 -1.98
N LEU A 64 2.99 -9.63 -0.82
CA LEU A 64 2.94 -10.41 0.43
C LEU A 64 1.49 -10.69 0.85
N SER A 65 0.61 -9.70 0.80
CA SER A 65 -0.81 -9.88 1.13
C SER A 65 -1.48 -10.91 0.23
N ASN A 66 -1.21 -10.90 -1.08
CA ASN A 66 -1.74 -11.89 -2.02
C ASN A 66 -1.23 -13.30 -1.72
N THR A 67 0.01 -13.44 -1.28
CA THR A 67 0.56 -14.72 -0.84
C THR A 67 -0.16 -15.22 0.42
N ILE A 68 -0.36 -14.34 1.40
CA ILE A 68 -1.13 -14.66 2.62
C ILE A 68 -2.55 -15.10 2.23
N ILE A 69 -3.23 -14.37 1.36
CA ILE A 69 -4.60 -14.70 0.91
C ILE A 69 -4.63 -16.10 0.32
N SER A 70 -3.70 -16.44 -0.57
CA SER A 70 -3.68 -17.74 -1.25
C SER A 70 -3.45 -18.90 -0.29
N ILE A 71 -2.44 -18.82 0.58
CA ILE A 71 -2.08 -19.90 1.52
C ILE A 71 -3.14 -20.02 2.61
N LEU A 72 -3.60 -18.90 3.16
CA LEU A 72 -4.55 -18.90 4.26
C LEU A 72 -5.93 -19.39 3.83
N SER A 73 -6.41 -18.97 2.65
CA SER A 73 -7.70 -19.45 2.11
C SER A 73 -7.72 -20.96 1.90
N PHE A 74 -6.61 -21.53 1.41
CA PHE A 74 -6.48 -22.98 1.23
C PHE A 74 -6.55 -23.72 2.57
N ASN A 75 -5.75 -23.30 3.57
CA ASN A 75 -5.75 -23.93 4.90
C ASN A 75 -7.05 -23.70 5.67
N TYR A 76 -7.71 -22.55 5.45
CA TYR A 76 -9.02 -22.28 6.02
C TYR A 76 -10.09 -23.23 5.46
N GLY A 77 -10.06 -23.49 4.14
CA GLY A 77 -10.93 -24.49 3.49
C GLY A 77 -10.70 -25.90 4.02
N MET A 78 -9.46 -26.27 4.33
CA MET A 78 -9.10 -27.56 4.94
C MET A 78 -9.39 -27.65 6.44
N LYS A 79 -9.78 -26.56 7.10
CA LYS A 79 -10.02 -26.45 8.55
C LYS A 79 -8.80 -26.81 9.41
N ASP A 80 -7.59 -26.64 8.89
CA ASP A 80 -6.34 -26.87 9.61
C ASP A 80 -5.97 -25.65 10.45
N ARG A 81 -6.45 -25.60 11.68
CA ARG A 81 -6.25 -24.48 12.60
C ARG A 81 -4.77 -24.16 12.85
N LYS A 82 -3.93 -25.19 12.99
CA LYS A 82 -2.51 -25.00 13.27
C LYS A 82 -1.82 -24.25 12.12
N ARG A 83 -2.09 -24.67 10.87
CA ARG A 83 -1.54 -24.02 9.69
C ARG A 83 -2.13 -22.63 9.45
N ILE A 84 -3.38 -22.41 9.82
CA ILE A 84 -4.00 -21.07 9.77
C ILE A 84 -3.23 -20.10 10.69
N ASP A 85 -3.02 -20.49 11.96
CA ASP A 85 -2.33 -19.65 12.95
C ASP A 85 -0.87 -19.40 12.55
N GLU A 86 -0.17 -20.42 12.06
CA GLU A 86 1.20 -20.29 11.53
C GLU A 86 1.24 -19.34 10.33
N CYS A 87 0.32 -19.48 9.37
CA CYS A 87 0.26 -18.62 8.19
C CYS A 87 0.02 -17.13 8.57
N ILE A 88 -0.90 -16.87 9.50
CA ILE A 88 -1.15 -15.50 9.98
C ILE A 88 0.09 -14.95 10.67
N LYS A 89 0.69 -15.70 11.59
CA LYS A 89 1.85 -15.27 12.36
C LYS A 89 3.05 -14.97 11.45
N PHE A 90 3.43 -15.92 10.61
CA PHE A 90 4.58 -15.76 9.72
C PHE A 90 4.29 -14.70 8.64
N GLY A 91 3.09 -14.67 8.08
CA GLY A 91 2.73 -13.66 7.07
C GLY A 91 2.82 -12.23 7.60
N ILE A 92 2.40 -11.98 8.84
CA ILE A 92 2.53 -10.66 9.47
C ILE A 92 4.00 -10.36 9.78
N VAL A 93 4.76 -11.32 10.32
CA VAL A 93 6.19 -11.13 10.63
C VAL A 93 6.99 -10.84 9.37
N ASP A 94 6.79 -11.61 8.29
CA ASP A 94 7.44 -11.39 7.00
C ASP A 94 7.10 -10.01 6.43
N THR A 95 5.84 -9.59 6.55
CA THR A 95 5.43 -8.25 6.11
C THR A 95 6.12 -7.16 6.91
N ILE A 96 6.28 -7.31 8.22
CA ILE A 96 7.01 -6.35 9.07
C ILE A 96 8.48 -6.30 8.65
N ILE A 97 9.13 -7.44 8.46
CA ILE A 97 10.55 -7.51 8.06
C ILE A 97 10.74 -6.82 6.71
N VAL A 98 9.93 -7.16 5.70
CA VAL A 98 10.05 -6.56 4.36
C VAL A 98 9.74 -5.06 4.40
N SER A 99 8.73 -4.63 5.14
CA SER A 99 8.39 -3.21 5.29
C SER A 99 9.52 -2.43 5.98
N LEU A 100 10.16 -3.00 7.00
CA LEU A 100 11.33 -2.41 7.66
C LEU A 100 12.53 -2.31 6.71
N MET A 101 12.79 -3.34 5.91
CA MET A 101 13.86 -3.29 4.91
C MET A 101 13.61 -2.20 3.86
N ILE A 102 12.37 -2.06 3.37
CA ILE A 102 11.99 -1.01 2.42
C ILE A 102 12.10 0.37 3.06
N THR A 103 11.65 0.53 4.31
CA THR A 103 11.79 1.79 5.06
C THR A 103 13.27 2.17 5.17
N LEU A 104 14.13 1.25 5.60
CA LEU A 104 15.56 1.50 5.72
C LEU A 104 16.20 1.85 4.38
N LEU A 105 15.81 1.15 3.32
CA LEU A 105 16.29 1.44 1.96
C LEU A 105 15.89 2.84 1.50
N PHE A 106 14.66 3.26 1.79
CA PHE A 106 14.18 4.59 1.42
C PHE A 106 14.80 5.69 2.28
N GLU A 107 15.07 5.45 3.56
CA GLU A 107 15.82 6.36 4.42
C GLU A 107 17.26 6.58 3.90
N LEU A 108 17.93 5.52 3.51
CA LEU A 108 19.32 5.60 3.01
C LEU A 108 19.42 6.15 1.59
N LEU A 109 18.43 5.89 0.74
CA LEU A 109 18.45 6.18 -0.68
C LEU A 109 17.42 7.23 -1.13
N ALA A 110 16.80 7.99 -0.20
CA ALA A 110 15.75 8.96 -0.53
C ALA A 110 16.20 9.94 -1.63
N HIS A 111 17.36 10.55 -1.48
CA HIS A 111 17.87 11.54 -2.45
C HIS A 111 18.25 10.89 -3.79
N PRO A 112 19.05 9.79 -3.86
CA PRO A 112 19.33 9.08 -5.11
C PRO A 112 18.06 8.58 -5.82
N LEU A 113 17.09 8.07 -5.07
CA LEU A 113 15.81 7.62 -5.65
C LEU A 113 15.02 8.81 -6.23
N SER A 114 14.95 9.92 -5.51
CA SER A 114 14.28 11.13 -6.01
C SER A 114 14.93 11.64 -7.31
N GLN A 115 16.25 11.60 -7.42
CA GLN A 115 16.97 11.94 -8.65
C GLN A 115 16.67 10.95 -9.78
N LEU A 116 16.70 9.65 -9.50
CA LEU A 116 16.47 8.60 -10.50
C LEU A 116 15.06 8.67 -11.10
N PHE A 117 14.05 8.90 -10.26
CA PHE A 117 12.64 8.95 -10.69
C PHE A 117 12.21 10.34 -11.16
N GLY A 118 13.00 11.37 -10.87
CA GLY A 118 12.82 12.75 -11.34
C GLY A 118 13.35 13.03 -12.75
N LEU A 119 13.78 12.02 -13.51
CA LEU A 119 14.44 12.11 -14.82
C LEU A 119 13.83 13.15 -15.76
N SER A 120 14.71 13.93 -16.41
CA SER A 120 14.44 14.88 -17.51
C SER A 120 13.19 15.76 -17.35
N GLY A 121 13.31 16.84 -16.62
CA GLY A 121 12.28 17.86 -16.44
C GLY A 121 11.99 18.22 -14.99
N SER A 122 12.58 17.51 -14.02
CA SER A 122 12.46 17.86 -12.59
C SER A 122 13.52 18.90 -12.21
N THR A 123 13.08 19.92 -11.49
CA THR A 123 14.01 20.90 -10.89
C THR A 123 14.65 20.30 -9.63
N GLN A 124 15.82 20.85 -9.24
CA GLN A 124 16.49 20.43 -8.00
C GLN A 124 15.54 20.60 -6.79
N GLU A 125 14.74 21.66 -6.78
CA GLU A 125 13.74 21.92 -5.74
C GLU A 125 12.69 20.78 -5.63
N MET A 126 12.21 20.26 -6.77
CA MET A 126 11.30 19.11 -6.77
C MET A 126 11.93 17.85 -6.16
N ILE A 127 13.23 17.62 -6.44
CA ILE A 127 13.97 16.49 -5.92
C ILE A 127 14.14 16.61 -4.40
N ASP A 128 14.47 17.78 -3.90
CA ASP A 128 14.69 18.03 -2.47
C ASP A 128 13.37 17.91 -1.68
N ILE A 129 12.27 18.44 -2.21
CA ILE A 129 10.93 18.27 -1.61
C ILE A 129 10.53 16.79 -1.61
N CYS A 130 10.76 16.07 -2.71
CA CYS A 130 10.46 14.64 -2.80
C CYS A 130 11.28 13.82 -1.80
N SER A 131 12.58 14.10 -1.68
CA SER A 131 13.47 13.43 -0.71
C SER A 131 13.00 13.65 0.72
N THR A 132 12.64 14.88 1.08
CA THR A 132 12.10 15.20 2.40
C THR A 132 10.77 14.48 2.65
N ALA A 133 9.88 14.45 1.66
CA ALA A 133 8.62 13.74 1.75
C ALA A 133 8.83 12.22 1.93
N LEU A 134 9.83 11.64 1.26
CA LEU A 134 10.18 10.23 1.42
C LEU A 134 10.67 9.92 2.83
N HIS A 135 11.54 10.73 3.42
CA HIS A 135 11.99 10.54 4.80
C HIS A 135 10.84 10.56 5.80
N ILE A 136 9.91 11.48 5.66
CA ILE A 136 8.75 11.57 6.56
C ILE A 136 7.80 10.38 6.35
N ALA A 137 7.49 10.05 5.11
CA ALA A 137 6.49 9.05 4.77
C ALA A 137 6.98 7.61 4.94
N SER A 138 8.28 7.35 4.78
CA SER A 138 8.87 6.00 4.92
C SER A 138 8.63 5.41 6.31
N LEU A 139 8.61 6.23 7.36
CA LEU A 139 8.29 5.80 8.72
C LEU A 139 6.88 5.19 8.83
N GLY A 140 5.95 5.61 7.95
CA GLY A 140 4.60 5.06 7.87
C GLY A 140 4.50 3.72 7.12
N PHE A 141 5.53 3.30 6.36
CA PHE A 141 5.42 2.12 5.50
C PHE A 141 5.27 0.81 6.26
N VAL A 142 5.83 0.71 7.47
CA VAL A 142 5.64 -0.47 8.33
C VAL A 142 4.17 -0.61 8.72
N PHE A 143 3.54 0.48 9.16
CA PHE A 143 2.12 0.48 9.54
C PHE A 143 1.22 0.21 8.32
N MET A 144 1.58 0.75 7.16
CA MET A 144 0.90 0.50 5.90
C MET A 144 0.99 -0.99 5.52
N GLY A 145 2.18 -1.59 5.59
CA GLY A 145 2.40 -3.01 5.32
C GLY A 145 1.56 -3.91 6.22
N ILE A 146 1.57 -3.66 7.53
CA ILE A 146 0.75 -4.40 8.50
C ILE A 146 -0.75 -4.26 8.17
N SER A 147 -1.22 -3.05 7.86
CA SER A 147 -2.61 -2.84 7.45
C SER A 147 -2.99 -3.66 6.22
N VAL A 148 -2.12 -3.71 5.20
CA VAL A 148 -2.35 -4.49 3.97
C VAL A 148 -2.34 -5.98 4.26
N ALA A 149 -1.44 -6.48 5.13
CA ALA A 149 -1.41 -7.88 5.54
C ALA A 149 -2.69 -8.28 6.30
N ILE A 150 -3.15 -7.46 7.24
CA ILE A 150 -4.41 -7.70 7.98
C ILE A 150 -5.62 -7.70 7.03
N GLN A 151 -5.65 -6.80 6.05
CA GLN A 151 -6.69 -6.81 5.01
C GLN A 151 -6.68 -8.14 4.24
N GLY A 152 -5.51 -8.68 3.87
CA GLY A 152 -5.35 -9.97 3.22
C GLY A 152 -5.86 -11.12 4.08
N VAL A 153 -5.53 -11.13 5.36
CA VAL A 153 -6.03 -12.14 6.34
C VAL A 153 -7.55 -12.10 6.40
N LEU A 154 -8.17 -10.93 6.51
CA LEU A 154 -9.63 -10.79 6.58
C LEU A 154 -10.32 -11.21 5.29
N GLN A 155 -9.72 -10.89 4.13
CA GLN A 155 -10.27 -11.31 2.82
C GLN A 155 -10.22 -12.83 2.67
N SER A 156 -9.13 -13.49 3.10
CA SER A 156 -8.97 -14.94 2.99
C SER A 156 -10.00 -15.73 3.80
N ILE A 157 -10.52 -15.14 4.89
CA ILE A 157 -11.57 -15.73 5.75
C ILE A 157 -12.99 -15.40 5.22
N GLY A 158 -13.09 -14.64 4.12
CA GLY A 158 -14.36 -14.30 3.48
C GLY A 158 -15.01 -13.00 3.94
N TYR A 159 -14.34 -12.17 4.72
CA TYR A 159 -14.86 -10.86 5.07
C TYR A 159 -14.64 -9.86 3.90
N ALA A 160 -15.74 -9.23 3.44
CA ALA A 160 -15.69 -8.23 2.37
C ALA A 160 -15.64 -6.79 2.93
N ILE A 161 -16.41 -6.48 3.97
CA ILE A 161 -16.60 -5.12 4.46
C ILE A 161 -15.47 -4.68 5.41
N ARG A 162 -14.98 -5.58 6.28
CA ARG A 162 -13.95 -5.24 7.26
C ARG A 162 -12.62 -4.77 6.62
N PRO A 163 -12.08 -5.44 5.59
CA PRO A 163 -10.91 -4.94 4.87
C PRO A 163 -11.12 -3.55 4.26
N LEU A 164 -12.32 -3.27 3.74
CA LEU A 164 -12.68 -1.98 3.18
C LEU A 164 -12.67 -0.87 4.24
N ILE A 165 -13.19 -1.14 5.44
CA ILE A 165 -13.14 -0.17 6.56
C ILE A 165 -11.68 0.14 6.94
N ILE A 166 -10.81 -0.88 7.02
CA ILE A 166 -9.38 -0.67 7.32
C ILE A 166 -8.72 0.15 6.21
N ALA A 167 -9.07 -0.10 4.94
CA ALA A 167 -8.55 0.69 3.82
C ALA A 167 -8.99 2.15 3.90
N LEU A 168 -10.25 2.43 4.29
CA LEU A 168 -10.77 3.77 4.49
C LEU A 168 -10.09 4.51 5.64
N LEU A 169 -9.83 3.82 6.75
CA LEU A 169 -9.17 4.42 7.91
C LEU A 169 -7.69 4.73 7.69
N ARG A 170 -7.09 4.12 6.66
CA ARG A 170 -5.69 4.34 6.28
C ARG A 170 -5.51 5.55 5.34
N LEU A 171 -6.56 5.99 4.67
CA LEU A 171 -6.54 7.15 3.76
C LEU A 171 -6.38 8.45 4.53
#